data_1f3f8d585fa016058fab23db0f92d2d5
#
_entry.id   1f3f8d585fa016058fab23db0f92d2d5
#
_cell.length_a   1.000
_cell.length_b   1.000
_cell.length_c   1.000
_cell.angle_alpha   90.00
_cell.angle_beta   90.00
_cell.angle_gamma   90.00
#
_symmetry.space_group_name_H-M   'P 1'
#
loop_
_entity.id
_entity.type
_entity.pdbx_description
1 polymer ?
#
loop_
_entity_poly.entity_id
_entity_poly.type
_entity_poly.pdbx_seq_one_letter_code
_entity_poly.pdbx_strand_id
1 'polypeptide(L)'
;MSKGKRVFVTGSTGCIGTHAVELIMNEGAEVFGFNRSAPLDLSGKSLYHYIKGDLADQQSLKAALEEARPTHILHLGALQTPDCRDYPMRGMEVNLMGTALLFKACSDMQLPLERFVFASSSAVNGPRSLYGPEGVRPEDPYQPFNLYGYWKIAGEGMAQAFQQATQVPTVSLRLATTYGPGRDRGFTAAMTSAIKAVVKSESYEIPYRGRENYHFSIDVGAGFARATLDPFSGYGVYNLLGETRSVDEFIALLGEEADQFGLSTDLIAYAEDAEETPFIYDLNDDATRSAFPSMPNTSLQAGIRASIQFFQAEN
;
A
#
# COMPACT_ATOMS: atom_id res chain seq x y z
N MET A 1 -13.01 -19.58 -5.56
CA MET A 1 -13.57 -19.49 -4.20
C MET A 1 -12.43 -19.58 -3.21
N SER A 2 -12.29 -18.57 -2.33
CA SER A 2 -11.19 -18.48 -1.34
C SER A 2 -11.51 -19.22 -0.03
N LYS A 3 -12.60 -19.99 0.02
CA LYS A 3 -13.00 -20.75 1.20
C LYS A 3 -11.93 -21.77 1.59
N GLY A 4 -11.51 -21.72 2.86
CA GLY A 4 -10.44 -22.54 3.40
C GLY A 4 -9.04 -21.89 3.37
N LYS A 5 -8.88 -20.73 2.72
CA LYS A 5 -7.64 -19.94 2.80
C LYS A 5 -7.55 -19.25 4.14
N ARG A 6 -6.35 -19.25 4.72
CA ARG A 6 -6.01 -18.57 5.99
C ARG A 6 -4.95 -17.53 5.68
N VAL A 7 -5.34 -16.26 5.72
CA VAL A 7 -4.48 -15.14 5.29
C VAL A 7 -3.94 -14.41 6.51
N PHE A 8 -2.64 -14.44 6.72
CA PHE A 8 -1.97 -13.65 7.76
C PHE A 8 -1.62 -12.28 7.19
N VAL A 9 -2.20 -11.23 7.76
CA VAL A 9 -2.03 -9.86 7.28
C VAL A 9 -1.29 -9.03 8.32
N THR A 10 -0.05 -8.67 8.04
CA THR A 10 0.65 -7.67 8.85
C THR A 10 0.24 -6.28 8.44
N GLY A 11 -0.01 -5.39 9.38
CA GLY A 11 -0.50 -4.04 9.07
C GLY A 11 -1.98 -4.00 8.65
N SER A 12 -2.80 -4.97 9.09
CA SER A 12 -4.22 -5.11 8.74
C SER A 12 -5.09 -3.91 9.14
N THR A 13 -4.67 -3.11 10.12
CA THR A 13 -5.38 -1.90 10.60
C THR A 13 -4.90 -0.61 9.94
N GLY A 14 -3.96 -0.70 9.00
CA GLY A 14 -3.51 0.46 8.23
C GLY A 14 -4.43 0.78 7.05
N CYS A 15 -4.20 1.91 6.38
CA CYS A 15 -4.97 2.36 5.23
C CYS A 15 -5.22 1.25 4.19
N ILE A 16 -4.16 0.61 3.72
CA ILE A 16 -4.24 -0.47 2.72
C ILE A 16 -4.84 -1.74 3.34
N GLY A 17 -4.40 -2.06 4.58
CA GLY A 17 -4.79 -3.28 5.27
C GLY A 17 -6.28 -3.40 5.50
N THR A 18 -6.94 -2.32 5.90
CA THR A 18 -8.39 -2.28 6.15
C THR A 18 -9.18 -2.71 4.91
N HIS A 19 -8.89 -2.11 3.75
CA HIS A 19 -9.57 -2.42 2.50
C HIS A 19 -9.23 -3.82 1.98
N ALA A 20 -7.96 -4.26 2.12
CA ALA A 20 -7.56 -5.61 1.75
C ALA A 20 -8.26 -6.68 2.59
N VAL A 21 -8.32 -6.49 3.92
CA VAL A 21 -8.98 -7.40 4.86
C VAL A 21 -10.46 -7.57 4.53
N GLU A 22 -11.16 -6.48 4.26
CA GLU A 22 -12.58 -6.54 3.87
C GLU A 22 -12.82 -7.37 2.62
N LEU A 23 -12.03 -7.14 1.57
CA LEU A 23 -12.18 -7.89 0.32
C LEU A 23 -11.84 -9.37 0.53
N ILE A 24 -10.74 -9.68 1.25
CA ILE A 24 -10.32 -11.06 1.52
C ILE A 24 -11.42 -11.83 2.26
N MET A 25 -12.04 -11.21 3.27
CA MET A 25 -13.16 -11.83 4.00
C MET A 25 -14.42 -12.00 3.13
N ASN A 26 -14.73 -11.01 2.29
CA ASN A 26 -15.87 -11.08 1.37
C ASN A 26 -15.71 -12.22 0.35
N GLU A 27 -14.48 -12.59 0.00
CA GLU A 27 -14.17 -13.78 -0.81
C GLU A 27 -14.24 -15.10 0.00
N GLY A 28 -14.51 -15.04 1.31
CA GLY A 28 -14.71 -16.19 2.19
C GLY A 28 -13.42 -16.77 2.80
N ALA A 29 -12.31 -16.05 2.78
CA ALA A 29 -11.07 -16.45 3.45
C ALA A 29 -11.06 -15.95 4.91
N GLU A 30 -10.42 -16.73 5.80
CA GLU A 30 -10.12 -16.29 7.17
C GLU A 30 -8.93 -15.33 7.17
N VAL A 31 -9.02 -14.26 7.94
CA VAL A 31 -7.97 -13.25 8.08
C VAL A 31 -7.44 -13.22 9.51
N PHE A 32 -6.13 -13.34 9.65
CA PHE A 32 -5.39 -13.18 10.89
C PHE A 32 -4.61 -11.87 10.84
N GLY A 33 -5.17 -10.82 11.41
CA GLY A 33 -4.59 -9.47 11.39
C GLY A 33 -3.56 -9.27 12.50
N PHE A 34 -2.27 -9.12 12.12
CA PHE A 34 -1.16 -8.93 13.06
C PHE A 34 -0.74 -7.45 13.11
N ASN A 35 -0.93 -6.81 14.27
CA ASN A 35 -0.67 -5.37 14.46
C ASN A 35 -0.31 -5.02 15.89
N ARG A 36 0.34 -3.85 16.06
CA ARG A 36 0.59 -3.21 17.36
C ARG A 36 -0.63 -2.46 17.90
N SER A 37 -1.38 -1.84 16.99
CA SER A 37 -2.54 -1.00 17.30
C SER A 37 -3.77 -1.84 17.62
N ALA A 38 -4.83 -1.18 18.13
CA ALA A 38 -6.11 -1.82 18.36
C ALA A 38 -6.68 -2.47 17.09
N PRO A 39 -7.54 -3.50 17.22
CA PRO A 39 -8.18 -4.13 16.09
C PRO A 39 -9.08 -3.15 15.33
N LEU A 40 -9.38 -3.49 14.06
CA LEU A 40 -10.47 -2.88 13.32
C LEU A 40 -11.79 -3.18 14.04
N ASP A 41 -12.73 -2.23 13.99
CA ASP A 41 -14.11 -2.52 14.41
C ASP A 41 -14.80 -3.38 13.33
N LEU A 42 -14.47 -4.65 13.38
CA LEU A 42 -15.09 -5.71 12.59
C LEU A 42 -15.95 -6.61 13.49
N SER A 43 -16.54 -6.02 14.52
CA SER A 43 -17.44 -6.71 15.47
C SER A 43 -18.56 -7.41 14.69
N GLY A 44 -18.65 -8.73 14.87
CA GLY A 44 -19.63 -9.59 14.18
C GLY A 44 -19.14 -10.24 12.88
N LYS A 45 -17.95 -9.95 12.36
CA LYS A 45 -17.35 -10.67 11.22
C LYS A 45 -16.53 -11.87 11.73
N SER A 46 -17.10 -13.07 11.67
CA SER A 46 -16.52 -14.32 12.19
C SER A 46 -15.23 -14.78 11.48
N LEU A 47 -14.88 -14.17 10.36
CA LEU A 47 -13.68 -14.50 9.57
C LEU A 47 -12.46 -13.64 9.93
N TYR A 48 -12.58 -12.65 10.83
CA TYR A 48 -11.45 -11.82 11.25
C TYR A 48 -10.96 -12.18 12.66
N HIS A 49 -9.68 -12.49 12.77
CA HIS A 49 -8.99 -12.80 14.01
C HIS A 49 -7.87 -11.78 14.22
N TYR A 50 -7.98 -10.99 15.29
CA TYR A 50 -6.94 -10.01 15.62
C TYR A 50 -5.88 -10.63 16.52
N ILE A 51 -4.61 -10.48 16.13
CA ILE A 51 -3.45 -10.89 16.91
C ILE A 51 -2.58 -9.67 17.18
N LYS A 52 -2.42 -9.31 18.45
CA LYS A 52 -1.55 -8.19 18.85
C LYS A 52 -0.10 -8.63 18.82
N GLY A 53 0.77 -7.84 18.16
CA GLY A 53 2.20 -8.09 18.13
C GLY A 53 3.00 -7.04 17.38
N ASP A 54 4.33 -7.15 17.42
CA ASP A 54 5.27 -6.27 16.74
C ASP A 54 6.14 -7.09 15.78
N LEU A 55 6.30 -6.62 14.54
CA LEU A 55 7.18 -7.25 13.53
C LEU A 55 8.65 -7.34 14.00
N ALA A 56 9.10 -6.41 14.83
CA ALA A 56 10.45 -6.44 15.40
C ALA A 56 10.60 -7.41 16.57
N ASP A 57 9.52 -7.99 17.07
CA ASP A 57 9.54 -9.01 18.13
C ASP A 57 9.37 -10.42 17.53
N GLN A 58 10.50 -11.12 17.44
CA GLN A 58 10.55 -12.48 16.88
C GLN A 58 9.64 -13.47 17.61
N GLN A 59 9.53 -13.36 18.93
CA GLN A 59 8.71 -14.31 19.72
C GLN A 59 7.22 -14.06 19.45
N SER A 60 6.81 -12.80 19.47
CA SER A 60 5.45 -12.38 19.16
C SER A 60 5.04 -12.82 17.75
N LEU A 61 5.92 -12.61 16.76
CA LEU A 61 5.68 -13.01 15.37
C LEU A 61 5.55 -14.53 15.21
N LYS A 62 6.45 -15.29 15.85
CA LYS A 62 6.41 -16.76 15.81
C LYS A 62 5.13 -17.31 16.44
N ALA A 63 4.76 -16.84 17.63
CA ALA A 63 3.52 -17.25 18.30
C ALA A 63 2.28 -16.96 17.45
N ALA A 64 2.24 -15.78 16.81
CA ALA A 64 1.14 -15.39 15.91
C ALA A 64 1.03 -16.32 14.68
N LEU A 65 2.16 -16.72 14.09
CA LEU A 65 2.17 -17.64 12.95
C LEU A 65 1.79 -19.07 13.38
N GLU A 66 2.16 -19.51 14.59
CA GLU A 66 1.74 -20.80 15.17
C GLU A 66 0.22 -20.86 15.36
N GLU A 67 -0.38 -19.78 15.86
CA GLU A 67 -1.83 -19.64 16.02
C GLU A 67 -2.56 -19.58 14.68
N ALA A 68 -2.09 -18.71 13.78
CA ALA A 68 -2.71 -18.47 12.48
C ALA A 68 -2.58 -19.67 11.54
N ARG A 69 -1.45 -20.42 11.55
CA ARG A 69 -1.12 -21.46 10.57
C ARG A 69 -1.54 -21.08 9.14
N PRO A 70 -1.02 -19.96 8.61
CA PRO A 70 -1.51 -19.38 7.38
C PRO A 70 -1.17 -20.23 6.16
N THR A 71 -2.04 -20.16 5.15
CA THR A 71 -1.75 -20.60 3.78
C THR A 71 -1.30 -19.45 2.89
N HIS A 72 -1.57 -18.20 3.30
CA HIS A 72 -1.22 -17.01 2.56
C HIS A 72 -0.68 -15.94 3.50
N ILE A 73 0.37 -15.24 3.08
CA ILE A 73 0.91 -14.06 3.78
C ILE A 73 0.65 -12.82 2.93
N LEU A 74 0.07 -11.79 3.56
CA LEU A 74 0.00 -10.44 3.02
C LEU A 74 0.78 -9.50 3.94
N HIS A 75 1.99 -9.12 3.54
CA HIS A 75 2.91 -8.33 4.34
C HIS A 75 2.83 -6.85 3.97
N LEU A 76 1.97 -6.09 4.69
CA LEU A 76 1.78 -4.64 4.53
C LEU A 76 2.44 -3.83 5.65
N GLY A 77 2.76 -4.47 6.78
CA GLY A 77 3.29 -3.79 7.97
C GLY A 77 4.65 -3.14 7.71
N ALA A 78 4.70 -1.82 7.77
CA ALA A 78 5.92 -1.03 7.63
C ALA A 78 5.75 0.35 8.26
N LEU A 79 6.86 0.98 8.64
CA LEU A 79 6.94 2.42 8.93
C LEU A 79 7.11 3.18 7.61
N GLN A 80 6.52 4.38 7.53
CA GLN A 80 6.57 5.23 6.33
C GLN A 80 7.88 6.02 6.24
N THR A 81 8.12 6.65 5.10
CA THR A 81 9.34 7.43 4.83
C THR A 81 9.65 8.48 5.91
N PRO A 82 8.69 9.31 6.41
CA PRO A 82 8.98 10.25 7.48
C PRO A 82 9.45 9.57 8.76
N ASP A 83 8.79 8.50 9.19
CA ASP A 83 9.18 7.76 10.40
C ASP A 83 10.58 7.16 10.25
N CYS A 84 10.90 6.65 9.05
CA CYS A 84 12.22 6.07 8.74
C CYS A 84 13.33 7.13 8.71
N ARG A 85 13.01 8.35 8.29
CA ARG A 85 13.94 9.49 8.31
C ARG A 85 14.20 9.95 9.75
N ASP A 86 13.15 10.12 10.52
CA ASP A 86 13.21 10.69 11.87
C ASP A 86 13.73 9.67 12.90
N TYR A 87 13.44 8.39 12.69
CA TYR A 87 13.84 7.26 13.56
C TYR A 87 14.45 6.11 12.76
N PRO A 88 15.64 6.27 12.14
CA PRO A 88 16.18 5.31 11.18
C PRO A 88 16.43 3.92 11.79
N MET A 89 16.87 3.85 13.06
CA MET A 89 17.06 2.55 13.72
C MET A 89 15.74 1.79 13.88
N ARG A 90 14.67 2.49 14.27
CA ARG A 90 13.34 1.87 14.36
C ARG A 90 12.80 1.49 13.00
N GLY A 91 13.06 2.31 11.99
CA GLY A 91 12.76 1.99 10.58
C GLY A 91 13.44 0.70 10.13
N MET A 92 14.73 0.54 10.42
CA MET A 92 15.49 -0.68 10.13
C MET A 92 14.92 -1.90 10.87
N GLU A 93 14.65 -1.78 12.17
CA GLU A 93 14.07 -2.87 12.96
C GLU A 93 12.75 -3.38 12.39
N VAL A 94 11.85 -2.48 11.99
CA VAL A 94 10.52 -2.85 11.50
C VAL A 94 10.55 -3.25 10.03
N ASN A 95 11.11 -2.38 9.15
CA ASN A 95 10.99 -2.55 7.71
C ASN A 95 11.98 -3.56 7.14
N LEU A 96 13.19 -3.63 7.69
CA LEU A 96 14.21 -4.57 7.22
C LEU A 96 14.23 -5.83 8.05
N MET A 97 14.52 -5.72 9.35
CA MET A 97 14.65 -6.89 10.22
C MET A 97 13.33 -7.61 10.43
N GLY A 98 12.22 -6.88 10.64
CA GLY A 98 10.89 -7.47 10.78
C GLY A 98 10.46 -8.24 9.53
N THR A 99 10.75 -7.70 8.33
CA THR A 99 10.53 -8.42 7.07
C THR A 99 11.39 -9.68 6.96
N ALA A 100 12.68 -9.60 7.33
CA ALA A 100 13.57 -10.75 7.33
C ALA A 100 13.12 -11.83 8.35
N LEU A 101 12.68 -11.42 9.54
CA LEU A 101 12.14 -12.33 10.56
C LEU A 101 10.89 -13.05 10.09
N LEU A 102 10.00 -12.36 9.37
CA LEU A 102 8.78 -12.97 8.82
C LEU A 102 9.12 -14.05 7.77
N PHE A 103 9.99 -13.74 6.78
CA PHE A 103 10.43 -14.73 5.80
C PHE A 103 11.12 -15.94 6.48
N LYS A 104 12.03 -15.64 7.43
CA LYS A 104 12.72 -16.70 8.18
C LYS A 104 11.74 -17.57 8.96
N ALA A 105 10.80 -16.99 9.69
CA ALA A 105 9.82 -17.74 10.46
C ALA A 105 8.96 -18.63 9.55
N CYS A 106 8.51 -18.12 8.40
CA CYS A 106 7.75 -18.90 7.42
C CYS A 106 8.53 -20.14 6.92
N SER A 107 9.85 -19.97 6.67
CA SER A 107 10.72 -21.08 6.25
C SER A 107 11.00 -22.07 7.36
N ASP A 108 11.41 -21.58 8.55
CA ASP A 108 11.80 -22.44 9.69
C ASP A 108 10.63 -23.29 10.19
N MET A 109 9.41 -22.73 10.19
CA MET A 109 8.19 -23.40 10.63
C MET A 109 7.58 -24.31 9.56
N GLN A 110 8.13 -24.32 8.35
CA GLN A 110 7.61 -25.09 7.22
C GLN A 110 6.09 -24.88 7.04
N LEU A 111 5.65 -23.62 7.09
CA LEU A 111 4.23 -23.29 6.94
C LEU A 111 3.71 -23.74 5.57
N PRO A 112 2.45 -24.23 5.48
CA PRO A 112 1.86 -24.71 4.23
C PRO A 112 1.46 -23.54 3.31
N LEU A 113 2.43 -22.68 2.98
CA LEU A 113 2.16 -21.48 2.22
C LEU A 113 1.91 -21.78 0.73
N GLU A 114 0.84 -21.19 0.22
CA GLU A 114 0.45 -21.18 -1.19
C GLU A 114 0.76 -19.83 -1.85
N ARG A 115 0.96 -18.78 -1.05
CA ARG A 115 1.25 -17.43 -1.53
C ARG A 115 1.94 -16.57 -0.46
N PHE A 116 2.89 -15.72 -0.92
CA PHE A 116 3.43 -14.61 -0.15
C PHE A 116 3.33 -13.32 -0.98
N VAL A 117 2.72 -12.27 -0.43
CA VAL A 117 2.64 -10.95 -1.06
C VAL A 117 3.35 -9.93 -0.17
N PHE A 118 4.29 -9.19 -0.76
CA PHE A 118 5.07 -8.14 -0.11
C PHE A 118 4.71 -6.75 -0.65
N ALA A 119 4.39 -5.83 0.24
CA ALA A 119 4.20 -4.43 -0.12
C ALA A 119 5.56 -3.74 -0.29
N SER A 120 5.98 -3.59 -1.54
CA SER A 120 7.11 -2.75 -1.93
C SER A 120 6.65 -1.31 -2.18
N SER A 121 7.46 -0.50 -2.87
CA SER A 121 7.18 0.92 -3.10
C SER A 121 7.90 1.42 -4.34
N SER A 122 7.34 2.41 -5.03
CA SER A 122 8.05 3.19 -6.07
C SER A 122 9.27 3.95 -5.51
N ALA A 123 9.40 4.08 -4.18
CA ALA A 123 10.59 4.64 -3.54
C ALA A 123 11.88 3.84 -3.79
N VAL A 124 11.82 2.65 -4.40
CA VAL A 124 12.97 1.89 -4.90
C VAL A 124 13.61 2.53 -6.13
N ASN A 125 12.87 3.37 -6.84
CA ASN A 125 13.32 4.04 -8.06
C ASN A 125 14.08 5.34 -7.73
N GLY A 126 14.82 5.82 -8.71
CA GLY A 126 15.55 7.09 -8.70
C GLY A 126 14.82 8.21 -9.46
N PRO A 127 15.53 9.28 -9.81
CA PRO A 127 14.95 10.39 -10.56
C PRO A 127 14.44 9.96 -11.92
N ARG A 128 13.34 10.57 -12.37
CA ARG A 128 12.68 10.24 -13.65
C ARG A 128 13.63 10.23 -14.85
N SER A 129 14.64 11.09 -14.83
CA SER A 129 15.64 11.21 -15.91
C SER A 129 16.50 9.96 -16.15
N LEU A 130 16.48 9.00 -15.23
CA LEU A 130 17.20 7.72 -15.39
C LEU A 130 16.47 6.71 -16.26
N TYR A 131 15.20 6.95 -16.57
CA TYR A 131 14.32 5.97 -17.19
C TYR A 131 13.87 6.44 -18.57
N GLY A 132 13.55 5.48 -19.44
CA GLY A 132 13.10 5.73 -20.79
C GLY A 132 11.72 6.40 -20.88
N PRO A 133 11.30 6.84 -22.07
CA PRO A 133 10.05 7.57 -22.29
C PRO A 133 8.79 6.71 -22.07
N GLU A 134 8.92 5.38 -22.04
CA GLU A 134 7.81 4.43 -21.94
C GLU A 134 7.32 4.20 -20.50
N GLY A 135 7.76 5.05 -19.57
CA GLY A 135 7.47 4.90 -18.14
C GLY A 135 8.46 3.97 -17.42
N VAL A 136 8.33 3.90 -16.11
CA VAL A 136 9.24 3.14 -15.23
C VAL A 136 8.71 1.73 -15.04
N ARG A 137 9.50 0.76 -15.49
CA ARG A 137 9.18 -0.67 -15.43
C ARG A 137 9.69 -1.31 -14.14
N PRO A 138 9.09 -2.42 -13.72
CA PRO A 138 9.57 -3.16 -12.53
C PRO A 138 11.03 -3.64 -12.64
N GLU A 139 11.51 -3.96 -13.84
CA GLU A 139 12.87 -4.44 -14.14
C GLU A 139 13.91 -3.32 -14.27
N ASP A 140 13.51 -2.07 -14.29
CA ASP A 140 14.42 -0.93 -14.40
C ASP A 140 15.33 -0.81 -13.17
N PRO A 141 16.53 -0.19 -13.31
CA PRO A 141 17.50 -0.09 -12.24
C PRO A 141 16.97 0.61 -10.99
N TYR A 142 17.31 0.08 -9.82
CA TYR A 142 17.05 0.71 -8.53
C TYR A 142 17.99 1.88 -8.29
N GLN A 143 17.46 3.00 -7.78
CA GLN A 143 18.28 4.12 -7.28
C GLN A 143 17.52 4.94 -6.24
N PRO A 144 17.22 4.39 -5.07
CA PRO A 144 16.40 5.06 -4.05
C PRO A 144 17.10 6.28 -3.47
N PHE A 145 16.30 7.28 -3.09
CA PHE A 145 16.78 8.52 -2.48
C PHE A 145 16.96 8.42 -0.95
N ASN A 146 16.42 7.37 -0.33
CA ASN A 146 16.33 7.29 1.13
C ASN A 146 16.40 5.85 1.64
N LEU A 147 16.61 5.70 2.95
CA LEU A 147 16.74 4.40 3.62
C LEU A 147 15.49 3.52 3.42
N TYR A 148 14.31 4.11 3.43
CA TYR A 148 13.06 3.37 3.21
C TYR A 148 13.06 2.63 1.87
N GLY A 149 13.47 3.31 0.79
CA GLY A 149 13.60 2.70 -0.53
C GLY A 149 14.61 1.54 -0.55
N TYR A 150 15.79 1.71 0.09
CA TYR A 150 16.79 0.63 0.21
C TYR A 150 16.25 -0.57 0.98
N TRP A 151 15.48 -0.36 2.05
CA TRP A 151 14.86 -1.47 2.79
C TRP A 151 13.77 -2.17 1.96
N LYS A 152 13.04 -1.43 1.12
CA LYS A 152 12.09 -2.05 0.18
C LYS A 152 12.78 -2.90 -0.89
N ILE A 153 13.92 -2.46 -1.42
CA ILE A 153 14.77 -3.27 -2.32
C ILE A 153 15.23 -4.56 -1.61
N ALA A 154 15.72 -4.44 -0.39
CA ALA A 154 16.12 -5.60 0.39
C ALA A 154 14.94 -6.57 0.60
N GLY A 155 13.73 -6.05 0.84
CA GLY A 155 12.49 -6.83 0.93
C GLY A 155 12.17 -7.58 -0.36
N GLU A 156 12.29 -6.94 -1.53
CA GLU A 156 12.11 -7.60 -2.84
C GLU A 156 13.15 -8.71 -3.05
N GLY A 157 14.42 -8.45 -2.69
CA GLY A 157 15.48 -9.47 -2.77
C GLY A 157 15.22 -10.66 -1.86
N MET A 158 14.77 -10.42 -0.61
CA MET A 158 14.37 -11.48 0.31
C MET A 158 13.16 -12.27 -0.22
N ALA A 159 12.18 -11.61 -0.82
CA ALA A 159 11.02 -12.25 -1.43
C ALA A 159 11.42 -13.19 -2.57
N GLN A 160 12.34 -12.75 -3.44
CA GLN A 160 12.88 -13.57 -4.52
C GLN A 160 13.64 -14.79 -3.98
N ALA A 161 14.54 -14.58 -3.01
CA ALA A 161 15.31 -15.65 -2.39
C ALA A 161 14.40 -16.68 -1.67
N PHE A 162 13.34 -16.19 -1.00
CA PHE A 162 12.34 -17.04 -0.35
C PHE A 162 11.62 -17.91 -1.38
N GLN A 163 11.16 -17.35 -2.50
CA GLN A 163 10.53 -18.13 -3.56
C GLN A 163 11.48 -19.18 -4.13
N GLN A 164 12.73 -18.81 -4.40
CA GLN A 164 13.73 -19.77 -4.92
C GLN A 164 13.98 -20.94 -3.97
N ALA A 165 14.04 -20.67 -2.67
CA ALA A 165 14.31 -21.69 -1.65
C ALA A 165 13.10 -22.58 -1.34
N THR A 166 11.89 -22.01 -1.35
CA THR A 166 10.67 -22.71 -0.89
C THR A 166 9.73 -23.11 -2.01
N GLN A 167 9.88 -22.56 -3.21
CA GLN A 167 8.96 -22.65 -4.35
C GLN A 167 7.56 -22.08 -4.06
N VAL A 168 7.37 -21.35 -2.95
CA VAL A 168 6.12 -20.64 -2.66
C VAL A 168 5.95 -19.47 -3.63
N PRO A 169 4.84 -19.38 -4.38
CA PRO A 169 4.57 -18.25 -5.26
C PRO A 169 4.61 -16.93 -4.51
N THR A 170 5.46 -15.99 -4.94
CA THR A 170 5.72 -14.75 -4.21
C THR A 170 5.61 -13.52 -5.13
N VAL A 171 4.86 -12.52 -4.68
CA VAL A 171 4.59 -11.27 -5.41
C VAL A 171 5.07 -10.09 -4.59
N SER A 172 5.82 -9.17 -5.21
CA SER A 172 6.13 -7.85 -4.67
C SER A 172 5.36 -6.80 -5.46
N LEU A 173 4.51 -5.99 -4.78
CA LEU A 173 3.78 -4.90 -5.42
C LEU A 173 4.36 -3.56 -4.99
N ARG A 174 4.77 -2.74 -5.96
CA ARG A 174 5.21 -1.35 -5.77
C ARG A 174 4.04 -0.42 -5.92
N LEU A 175 3.79 0.40 -4.89
CA LEU A 175 2.81 1.47 -4.92
C LEU A 175 3.51 2.82 -4.83
N ALA A 176 2.89 3.86 -5.39
CA ALA A 176 3.32 5.25 -5.30
C ALA A 176 2.38 6.03 -4.36
N THR A 177 1.83 7.15 -4.82
CA THR A 177 1.00 8.02 -3.99
C THR A 177 -0.41 7.49 -3.84
N THR A 178 -0.75 7.07 -2.64
CA THR A 178 -2.11 6.64 -2.30
C THR A 178 -2.91 7.83 -1.79
N TYR A 179 -4.18 7.97 -2.23
CA TYR A 179 -5.14 8.96 -1.74
C TYR A 179 -6.49 8.30 -1.43
N GLY A 180 -7.33 9.00 -0.66
CA GLY A 180 -8.68 8.56 -0.33
C GLY A 180 -8.86 8.05 1.10
N PRO A 181 -9.95 7.32 1.40
CA PRO A 181 -10.28 6.86 2.74
C PRO A 181 -9.15 6.13 3.47
N GLY A 182 -8.91 6.49 4.74
CA GLY A 182 -7.87 5.90 5.58
C GLY A 182 -6.44 6.39 5.32
N ARG A 183 -6.20 7.25 4.31
CA ARG A 183 -4.87 7.81 4.05
C ARG A 183 -4.64 9.11 4.83
N ASP A 184 -4.33 9.00 6.12
CA ASP A 184 -4.29 10.14 7.05
C ASP A 184 -2.88 10.60 7.42
N ARG A 185 -1.82 9.90 7.02
CA ARG A 185 -0.44 10.17 7.45
C ARG A 185 0.55 10.12 6.31
N GLY A 186 1.65 10.84 6.50
CA GLY A 186 2.77 10.91 5.56
C GLY A 186 2.66 12.09 4.61
N PHE A 187 3.79 12.48 4.02
CA PHE A 187 3.90 13.64 3.14
C PHE A 187 2.95 13.55 1.94
N THR A 188 2.85 12.37 1.33
CA THR A 188 1.96 12.13 0.18
C THR A 188 0.48 11.92 0.57
N ALA A 189 0.09 12.14 1.84
CA ALA A 189 -1.32 12.21 2.23
C ALA A 189 -1.96 13.57 1.92
N ALA A 190 -1.19 14.53 1.39
CA ALA A 190 -1.63 15.90 1.13
C ALA A 190 -2.91 15.94 0.26
N MET A 191 -3.02 15.09 -0.75
CA MET A 191 -4.22 15.04 -1.60
C MET A 191 -5.46 14.60 -0.83
N THR A 192 -5.34 13.63 0.07
CA THR A 192 -6.44 13.23 0.97
C THR A 192 -6.81 14.37 1.92
N SER A 193 -5.80 15.07 2.45
CA SER A 193 -6.02 16.22 3.34
C SER A 193 -6.73 17.35 2.62
N ALA A 194 -6.37 17.62 1.36
CA ALA A 194 -7.06 18.61 0.52
C ALA A 194 -8.54 18.23 0.31
N ILE A 195 -8.85 16.96 -0.01
CA ILE A 195 -10.25 16.51 -0.14
C ILE A 195 -11.02 16.71 1.18
N LYS A 196 -10.42 16.33 2.31
CA LYS A 196 -11.04 16.51 3.64
C LYS A 196 -11.28 17.99 3.96
N ALA A 197 -10.32 18.86 3.65
CA ALA A 197 -10.44 20.29 3.85
C ALA A 197 -11.61 20.89 3.02
N VAL A 198 -11.73 20.48 1.75
CA VAL A 198 -12.86 20.86 0.89
C VAL A 198 -14.20 20.43 1.50
N VAL A 199 -14.31 19.19 1.96
CA VAL A 199 -15.54 18.66 2.58
C VAL A 199 -15.92 19.44 3.85
N LYS A 200 -14.92 19.89 4.62
CA LYS A 200 -15.11 20.64 5.88
C LYS A 200 -15.18 22.15 5.69
N SER A 201 -14.97 22.66 4.47
CA SER A 201 -14.81 24.09 4.18
C SER A 201 -13.67 24.72 5.00
N GLU A 202 -12.56 24.00 5.15
CA GLU A 202 -11.35 24.43 5.85
C GLU A 202 -10.26 24.82 4.83
N SER A 203 -9.34 25.71 5.24
CA SER A 203 -8.15 26.02 4.42
C SER A 203 -7.14 24.89 4.50
N TYR A 204 -6.46 24.63 3.38
CA TYR A 204 -5.36 23.69 3.34
C TYR A 204 -4.27 24.14 2.36
N GLU A 205 -3.02 24.08 2.81
CA GLU A 205 -1.85 24.38 1.99
C GLU A 205 -1.17 23.08 1.56
N ILE A 206 -1.12 22.83 0.25
CA ILE A 206 -0.46 21.67 -0.34
C ILE A 206 1.06 21.90 -0.29
N PRO A 207 1.84 21.00 0.35
CA PRO A 207 3.24 21.24 0.64
C PRO A 207 4.19 20.99 -0.53
N TYR A 208 3.70 20.60 -1.70
CA TYR A 208 4.53 20.28 -2.87
C TYR A 208 3.80 20.47 -4.18
N ARG A 209 4.56 20.48 -5.28
CA ARG A 209 4.13 20.52 -6.67
C ARG A 209 4.66 19.32 -7.44
N GLY A 210 4.38 19.25 -8.74
CA GLY A 210 4.93 18.25 -9.64
C GLY A 210 3.91 17.22 -10.07
N ARG A 211 4.38 16.07 -10.49
CA ARG A 211 3.55 14.97 -11.01
C ARG A 211 3.70 13.76 -10.10
N GLU A 212 2.63 13.00 -9.96
CA GLU A 212 2.61 11.78 -9.17
C GLU A 212 1.82 10.67 -9.89
N ASN A 213 2.06 9.43 -9.52
CA ASN A 213 1.19 8.31 -9.87
C ASN A 213 0.24 8.06 -8.70
N TYR A 214 -1.03 8.34 -8.92
CA TYR A 214 -2.07 8.28 -7.90
C TYR A 214 -2.76 6.93 -7.88
N HIS A 215 -2.94 6.38 -6.67
CA HIS A 215 -3.67 5.15 -6.41
C HIS A 215 -4.82 5.43 -5.44
N PHE A 216 -6.04 5.09 -5.82
CA PHE A 216 -7.17 5.16 -4.90
C PHE A 216 -7.03 4.10 -3.80
N SER A 217 -7.16 4.49 -2.53
CA SER A 217 -6.84 3.63 -1.38
C SER A 217 -7.60 2.30 -1.35
N ILE A 218 -8.86 2.32 -1.77
CA ILE A 218 -9.71 1.12 -1.86
C ILE A 218 -9.16 0.18 -2.94
N ASP A 219 -8.76 0.70 -4.10
CA ASP A 219 -8.16 -0.10 -5.18
C ASP A 219 -6.79 -0.67 -4.77
N VAL A 220 -6.00 0.10 -4.00
CA VAL A 220 -4.74 -0.41 -3.45
C VAL A 220 -4.99 -1.64 -2.59
N GLY A 221 -5.93 -1.55 -1.64
CA GLY A 221 -6.29 -2.68 -0.79
C GLY A 221 -6.79 -3.87 -1.60
N ALA A 222 -7.66 -3.61 -2.58
CA ALA A 222 -8.19 -4.64 -3.48
C ALA A 222 -7.08 -5.25 -4.35
N GLY A 223 -6.14 -4.46 -4.86
CA GLY A 223 -4.99 -4.94 -5.63
C GLY A 223 -4.12 -5.91 -4.83
N PHE A 224 -3.81 -5.57 -3.57
CA PHE A 224 -3.10 -6.47 -2.66
C PHE A 224 -3.89 -7.74 -2.35
N ALA A 225 -5.20 -7.63 -2.14
CA ALA A 225 -6.07 -8.80 -1.94
C ALA A 225 -6.11 -9.70 -3.18
N ARG A 226 -6.21 -9.15 -4.40
CA ARG A 226 -6.17 -9.91 -5.65
C ARG A 226 -4.81 -10.60 -5.83
N ALA A 227 -3.69 -9.91 -5.63
CA ALA A 227 -2.37 -10.54 -5.66
C ALA A 227 -2.23 -11.70 -4.65
N THR A 228 -2.96 -11.63 -3.52
CA THR A 228 -2.96 -12.67 -2.50
C THR A 228 -3.83 -13.87 -2.92
N LEU A 229 -4.99 -13.64 -3.54
CA LEU A 229 -6.02 -14.67 -3.73
C LEU A 229 -6.06 -15.25 -5.14
N ASP A 230 -5.70 -14.47 -6.16
CA ASP A 230 -5.80 -14.88 -7.56
C ASP A 230 -4.68 -15.86 -7.94
N PRO A 231 -4.89 -16.71 -8.97
CA PRO A 231 -3.87 -17.65 -9.43
C PRO A 231 -2.58 -16.94 -9.83
N PHE A 232 -1.46 -17.45 -9.36
CA PHE A 232 -0.11 -16.95 -9.71
C PHE A 232 0.92 -18.03 -9.42
N SER A 233 2.04 -18.03 -10.15
CA SER A 233 3.16 -18.95 -9.94
C SER A 233 4.50 -18.24 -10.08
N GLY A 234 5.52 -18.76 -9.41
CA GLY A 234 6.87 -18.22 -9.45
C GLY A 234 7.05 -16.96 -8.62
N TYR A 235 7.91 -16.05 -9.08
CA TYR A 235 8.19 -14.75 -8.47
C TYR A 235 7.95 -13.63 -9.46
N GLY A 236 7.42 -12.50 -8.98
CA GLY A 236 7.30 -11.28 -9.78
C GLY A 236 7.26 -10.01 -8.95
N VAL A 237 7.81 -8.94 -9.56
CA VAL A 237 7.70 -7.57 -9.06
C VAL A 237 6.80 -6.80 -10.02
N TYR A 238 5.86 -6.03 -9.50
CA TYR A 238 4.85 -5.35 -10.28
C TYR A 238 4.60 -3.93 -9.76
N ASN A 239 4.40 -2.97 -10.66
CA ASN A 239 3.88 -1.65 -10.31
C ASN A 239 2.36 -1.73 -10.19
N LEU A 240 1.80 -1.25 -9.08
CA LEU A 240 0.35 -1.22 -8.89
C LEU A 240 -0.32 -0.29 -9.92
N LEU A 241 -1.56 -0.62 -10.30
CA LEU A 241 -2.34 0.19 -11.23
C LEU A 241 -2.60 1.59 -10.65
N GLY A 242 -2.40 2.62 -11.46
CA GLY A 242 -2.59 4.01 -11.04
C GLY A 242 -2.75 4.96 -12.21
N GLU A 243 -2.97 6.23 -11.91
CA GLU A 243 -3.10 7.29 -12.91
C GLU A 243 -2.09 8.41 -12.64
N THR A 244 -1.27 8.74 -13.66
CA THR A 244 -0.30 9.82 -13.57
C THR A 244 -0.92 11.15 -13.89
N ARG A 245 -0.88 12.10 -12.93
CA ARG A 245 -1.34 13.49 -13.07
C ARG A 245 -0.42 14.44 -12.33
N SER A 246 -0.45 15.71 -12.72
CA SER A 246 0.12 16.77 -11.89
C SER A 246 -0.77 17.07 -10.68
N VAL A 247 -0.20 17.71 -9.67
CA VAL A 247 -0.97 18.22 -8.53
C VAL A 247 -2.00 19.25 -8.99
N ASP A 248 -1.68 20.09 -9.98
CA ASP A 248 -2.64 21.05 -10.56
C ASP A 248 -3.83 20.33 -11.22
N GLU A 249 -3.56 19.26 -12.00
CA GLU A 249 -4.62 18.43 -12.59
C GLU A 249 -5.49 17.77 -11.50
N PHE A 250 -4.88 17.33 -10.39
CA PHE A 250 -5.63 16.78 -9.26
C PHE A 250 -6.56 17.83 -8.63
N ILE A 251 -6.05 19.05 -8.38
CA ILE A 251 -6.83 20.16 -7.80
C ILE A 251 -7.98 20.55 -8.74
N ALA A 252 -7.73 20.60 -10.05
CA ALA A 252 -8.77 20.90 -11.03
C ALA A 252 -9.90 19.84 -10.99
N LEU A 253 -9.56 18.55 -11.00
CA LEU A 253 -10.53 17.46 -10.85
C LEU A 253 -11.26 17.52 -9.51
N LEU A 254 -10.56 17.87 -8.43
CA LEU A 254 -11.18 18.04 -7.11
C LEU A 254 -12.21 19.18 -7.15
N GLY A 255 -11.91 20.30 -7.84
CA GLY A 255 -12.86 21.40 -8.03
C GLY A 255 -14.10 20.98 -8.81
N GLU A 256 -13.92 20.31 -9.96
CA GLU A 256 -15.02 19.78 -10.77
C GLU A 256 -15.95 18.85 -9.99
N GLU A 257 -15.38 17.97 -9.17
CA GLU A 257 -16.17 17.04 -8.34
C GLU A 257 -16.81 17.74 -7.14
N ALA A 258 -16.08 18.64 -6.48
CA ALA A 258 -16.59 19.41 -5.33
C ALA A 258 -17.84 20.24 -5.71
N ASP A 259 -17.82 20.88 -6.87
CA ASP A 259 -18.96 21.66 -7.40
C ASP A 259 -20.26 20.84 -7.46
N GLN A 260 -20.17 19.55 -7.80
CA GLN A 260 -21.33 18.64 -7.85
C GLN A 260 -21.99 18.41 -6.47
N PHE A 261 -21.22 18.65 -5.39
CA PHE A 261 -21.70 18.54 -4.01
C PHE A 261 -21.93 19.90 -3.35
N GLY A 262 -21.84 21.01 -4.11
CA GLY A 262 -21.99 22.36 -3.58
C GLY A 262 -20.84 22.80 -2.68
N LEU A 263 -19.65 22.20 -2.86
CA LEU A 263 -18.41 22.49 -2.14
C LEU A 263 -17.49 23.36 -3.02
N SER A 264 -16.53 24.09 -2.42
CA SER A 264 -15.55 24.89 -3.12
C SER A 264 -14.11 24.50 -2.78
N THR A 265 -13.21 24.65 -3.75
CA THR A 265 -11.76 24.53 -3.59
C THR A 265 -11.05 25.87 -3.36
N ASP A 266 -11.77 26.98 -3.21
CA ASP A 266 -11.19 28.34 -3.05
C ASP A 266 -10.24 28.47 -1.85
N LEU A 267 -10.35 27.59 -0.85
CA LEU A 267 -9.52 27.56 0.34
C LEU A 267 -8.31 26.62 0.21
N ILE A 268 -8.12 26.00 -0.96
CA ILE A 268 -6.98 25.14 -1.24
C ILE A 268 -5.93 25.93 -1.99
N ALA A 269 -4.73 26.00 -1.44
CA ALA A 269 -3.59 26.72 -2.02
C ALA A 269 -2.33 25.86 -1.95
N TYR A 270 -1.27 26.32 -2.60
CA TYR A 270 0.06 25.78 -2.34
C TYR A 270 0.71 26.52 -1.17
N ALA A 271 1.49 25.79 -0.36
CA ALA A 271 2.39 26.42 0.58
C ALA A 271 3.39 27.32 -0.14
N GLU A 272 3.84 28.40 0.52
CA GLU A 272 4.75 29.39 -0.09
C GLU A 272 6.08 28.75 -0.54
N ASP A 273 6.54 27.74 0.18
CA ASP A 273 7.77 26.98 -0.05
C ASP A 273 7.54 25.65 -0.80
N ALA A 274 6.39 25.48 -1.45
CA ALA A 274 6.07 24.26 -2.18
C ALA A 274 6.99 24.06 -3.40
N GLU A 275 7.86 23.06 -3.34
CA GLU A 275 8.77 22.67 -4.41
C GLU A 275 8.27 21.44 -5.18
N GLU A 276 8.82 21.21 -6.38
CA GLU A 276 8.55 19.98 -7.13
C GLU A 276 9.10 18.76 -6.38
N THR A 277 8.27 17.72 -6.29
CA THR A 277 8.71 16.47 -5.67
C THR A 277 9.67 15.72 -6.62
N PRO A 278 10.70 15.04 -6.07
CA PRO A 278 11.58 14.20 -6.85
C PRO A 278 10.96 12.81 -7.12
N PHE A 279 9.67 12.62 -6.83
CA PHE A 279 9.04 11.30 -6.93
C PHE A 279 8.93 10.82 -8.37
N ILE A 280 9.07 9.51 -8.52
CA ILE A 280 8.75 8.86 -9.78
C ILE A 280 7.24 8.83 -9.97
N TYR A 281 6.76 9.10 -11.16
CA TYR A 281 5.34 9.29 -11.41
C TYR A 281 4.74 8.40 -12.51
N ASP A 282 5.43 8.14 -13.60
CA ASP A 282 4.90 7.37 -14.72
C ASP A 282 5.28 5.90 -14.65
N LEU A 283 4.71 5.20 -13.69
CA LEU A 283 4.90 3.76 -13.53
C LEU A 283 4.23 3.00 -14.68
N ASN A 284 4.98 2.12 -15.36
CA ASN A 284 4.40 1.19 -16.32
C ASN A 284 3.76 0.02 -15.56
N ASP A 285 2.47 -0.22 -15.78
CA ASP A 285 1.66 -1.24 -15.10
C ASP A 285 1.17 -2.37 -16.04
N ASP A 286 1.66 -2.46 -17.28
CA ASP A 286 1.24 -3.45 -18.27
C ASP A 286 1.40 -4.90 -17.78
N ALA A 287 2.54 -5.17 -17.11
CA ALA A 287 2.79 -6.48 -16.51
C ALA A 287 1.77 -6.83 -15.43
N THR A 288 1.33 -5.85 -14.65
CA THR A 288 0.33 -6.02 -13.60
C THR A 288 -1.05 -6.31 -14.18
N ARG A 289 -1.45 -5.56 -15.22
CA ARG A 289 -2.72 -5.82 -15.94
C ARG A 289 -2.78 -7.22 -16.53
N SER A 290 -1.64 -7.70 -17.03
CA SER A 290 -1.54 -9.05 -17.59
C SER A 290 -1.57 -10.14 -16.52
N ALA A 291 -0.84 -9.95 -15.41
CA ALA A 291 -0.73 -10.93 -14.34
C ALA A 291 -1.98 -11.00 -13.44
N PHE A 292 -2.64 -9.85 -13.23
CA PHE A 292 -3.78 -9.70 -12.33
C PHE A 292 -4.91 -8.89 -12.99
N PRO A 293 -5.59 -9.43 -14.01
CA PRO A 293 -6.62 -8.71 -14.77
C PRO A 293 -7.86 -8.34 -13.96
N SER A 294 -8.02 -8.91 -12.77
CA SER A 294 -9.11 -8.62 -11.82
C SER A 294 -8.81 -7.44 -10.88
N MET A 295 -7.58 -6.88 -10.90
CA MET A 295 -7.27 -5.70 -10.08
C MET A 295 -8.11 -4.51 -10.54
N PRO A 296 -8.80 -3.82 -9.62
CA PRO A 296 -9.54 -2.61 -9.97
C PRO A 296 -8.60 -1.46 -10.32
N ASN A 297 -9.10 -0.55 -11.14
CA ASN A 297 -8.41 0.69 -11.50
C ASN A 297 -9.46 1.80 -11.66
N THR A 298 -9.89 2.35 -10.54
CA THR A 298 -10.80 3.49 -10.50
C THR A 298 -10.10 4.72 -11.05
N SER A 299 -10.74 5.45 -11.98
CA SER A 299 -10.18 6.71 -12.50
C SER A 299 -9.98 7.71 -11.36
N LEU A 300 -8.99 8.60 -11.51
CA LEU A 300 -8.70 9.62 -10.49
C LEU A 300 -9.95 10.44 -10.15
N GLN A 301 -10.71 10.85 -11.16
CA GLN A 301 -11.96 11.59 -10.99
C GLN A 301 -12.99 10.81 -10.17
N ALA A 302 -13.22 9.53 -10.48
CA ALA A 302 -14.17 8.69 -9.74
C ALA A 302 -13.71 8.44 -8.29
N GLY A 303 -12.42 8.26 -8.06
CA GLY A 303 -11.85 8.08 -6.72
C GLY A 303 -11.93 9.35 -5.86
N ILE A 304 -11.75 10.54 -6.46
CA ILE A 304 -11.98 11.84 -5.79
C ILE A 304 -13.45 11.95 -5.37
N ARG A 305 -14.39 11.71 -6.30
CA ARG A 305 -15.83 11.71 -6.01
C ARG A 305 -16.19 10.77 -4.85
N ALA A 306 -15.72 9.54 -4.92
CA ALA A 306 -15.96 8.55 -3.87
C ALA A 306 -15.36 8.99 -2.53
N SER A 307 -14.20 9.65 -2.54
CA SER A 307 -13.57 10.19 -1.32
C SER A 307 -14.39 11.33 -0.70
N ILE A 308 -14.92 12.26 -1.52
CA ILE A 308 -15.81 13.34 -1.06
C ILE A 308 -17.04 12.72 -0.38
N GLN A 309 -17.71 11.78 -1.03
CA GLN A 309 -18.89 11.09 -0.49
C GLN A 309 -18.59 10.40 0.84
N PHE A 310 -17.46 9.69 0.90
CA PHE A 310 -17.04 9.01 2.13
C PHE A 310 -16.85 10.00 3.27
N PHE A 311 -16.08 11.07 3.07
CA PHE A 311 -15.81 12.05 4.13
C PHE A 311 -17.03 12.91 4.52
N GLN A 312 -17.98 13.11 3.60
CA GLN A 312 -19.28 13.74 3.95
C GLN A 312 -20.12 12.84 4.87
N ALA A 313 -20.03 11.51 4.69
CA ALA A 313 -20.79 10.57 5.52
C ALA A 313 -20.17 10.37 6.93
N GLU A 314 -18.91 10.74 7.12
CA GLU A 314 -18.21 10.68 8.43
C GLU A 314 -18.43 11.96 9.27
N ASN A 315 -18.91 13.08 8.67
CA ASN A 315 -19.20 14.34 9.35
C ASN A 315 -20.65 14.43 9.80
#